data_58f46cf4ce2ad69afc646d8120927456
#
_entry.id   58f46cf4ce2ad69afc646d8120927456
#
_cell.length_a   1.000
_cell.length_b   1.000
_cell.length_c   1.000
_cell.angle_alpha   90.00
_cell.angle_beta   90.00
_cell.angle_gamma   90.00
#
_symmetry.space_group_name_H-M   'P 1'
#
loop_
_entity.id
_entity.type
_entity.pdbx_description
1 polymer ?
#
loop_
_entity_poly.entity_id
_entity_poly.type
_entity_poly.pdbx_seq_one_letter_code
_entity_poly.pdbx_strand_id
1 'polypeptide(L)'
;VKTPKGKAYGGRSRDLGSPVLDLAAGIDRDRFRRRRSLLGQLEPTTADAGGSASRSYGHFHDLALNMLVSDRVQKAFDLDNETAELKALHGDHLGGQSCLLARRLIDAGVPVVQVLMSASDLNGGAGDNWDTHGNNFNRLKNRLLPVWDQGCSALLTDLEQRGMLDETLVVFLTEFGRTPNINVNQGRDHYPKAFSC
;
A
#
# COMPACT_ATOMS: atom_id res chain seq x y z
N VAL A 1 4.50 -10.59 2.07
CA VAL A 1 5.05 -11.23 3.29
C VAL A 1 4.12 -12.41 3.60
N LYS A 2 4.64 -13.65 3.58
CA LYS A 2 3.86 -14.83 3.97
C LYS A 2 3.85 -14.92 5.48
N THR A 3 2.71 -14.63 6.11
CA THR A 3 2.52 -14.94 7.53
C THR A 3 2.43 -16.46 7.72
N PRO A 4 2.95 -17.03 8.81
CA PRO A 4 2.69 -18.43 9.16
C PRO A 4 1.19 -18.67 9.25
N LYS A 5 0.70 -19.75 8.63
CA LYS A 5 -0.72 -20.12 8.65
C LYS A 5 -1.26 -20.09 10.09
N GLY A 6 -2.30 -19.28 10.32
CA GLY A 6 -3.10 -19.29 11.54
C GLY A 6 -2.75 -18.26 12.61
N LYS A 7 -1.83 -17.32 12.37
CA LYS A 7 -1.65 -16.17 13.27
C LYS A 7 -2.18 -14.91 12.61
N ALA A 8 -3.01 -14.15 13.34
CA ALA A 8 -3.37 -12.80 12.95
C ALA A 8 -2.07 -12.01 12.74
N TYR A 9 -1.99 -11.26 11.63
CA TYR A 9 -0.83 -10.43 11.34
C TYR A 9 -0.83 -9.25 12.33
N GLY A 10 -0.11 -9.40 13.42
CA GLY A 10 0.20 -8.32 14.37
C GLY A 10 1.52 -7.64 14.02
N GLY A 11 1.94 -7.70 12.76
CA GLY A 11 3.23 -7.22 12.31
C GLY A 11 3.36 -5.71 12.43
N ARG A 12 4.52 -5.26 12.87
CA ARG A 12 4.94 -3.87 12.83
C ARG A 12 5.40 -3.51 11.43
N SER A 13 5.40 -2.23 11.08
CA SER A 13 5.78 -1.72 9.76
C SER A 13 7.17 -2.16 9.28
N ARG A 14 8.11 -2.41 10.19
CA ARG A 14 9.42 -2.97 9.84
C ARG A 14 9.34 -4.34 9.17
N ASP A 15 8.23 -5.05 9.36
CA ASP A 15 7.94 -6.31 8.67
C ASP A 15 7.35 -6.05 7.27
N LEU A 16 7.01 -4.80 6.96
CA LEU A 16 6.61 -4.32 5.63
C LEU A 16 7.81 -4.01 4.73
N GLY A 17 9.04 -4.22 5.23
CA GLY A 17 10.26 -4.06 4.45
C GLY A 17 10.07 -4.66 3.06
N SER A 18 10.50 -3.93 2.03
CA SER A 18 10.30 -4.32 0.65
C SER A 18 11.49 -5.14 0.13
N PRO A 19 11.51 -6.45 0.33
CA PRO A 19 12.54 -7.30 -0.24
C PRO A 19 12.55 -7.25 -1.78
N VAL A 20 11.45 -6.79 -2.38
CA VAL A 20 11.31 -6.62 -3.82
C VAL A 20 12.15 -5.45 -4.36
N LEU A 21 12.50 -4.49 -3.51
CA LEU A 21 13.35 -3.36 -3.89
C LEU A 21 14.84 -3.61 -3.61
N ASP A 22 15.18 -4.75 -3.03
CA ASP A 22 16.57 -5.12 -2.86
C ASP A 22 17.16 -5.62 -4.17
N LEU A 23 18.35 -5.12 -4.49
CA LEU A 23 19.09 -5.66 -5.62
C LEU A 23 19.49 -7.12 -5.33
N ALA A 24 19.54 -7.93 -6.38
CA ALA A 24 19.96 -9.33 -6.24
C ALA A 24 21.34 -9.43 -5.60
N ALA A 25 21.57 -10.49 -4.83
CA ALA A 25 22.83 -10.72 -4.14
C ALA A 25 24.03 -10.60 -5.11
N GLY A 26 25.03 -9.84 -4.71
CA GLY A 26 26.23 -9.58 -5.52
C GLY A 26 26.07 -8.51 -6.62
N ILE A 27 24.94 -7.82 -6.67
CA ILE A 27 24.73 -6.66 -7.54
C ILE A 27 24.62 -5.41 -6.67
N ASP A 28 25.66 -4.59 -6.68
CA ASP A 28 25.60 -3.24 -6.15
C ASP A 28 24.95 -2.26 -7.14
N ARG A 29 24.62 -1.04 -6.67
CA ARG A 29 23.98 -0.01 -7.48
C ARG A 29 24.80 0.42 -8.69
N ASP A 30 26.11 0.46 -8.55
CA ASP A 30 27.00 0.88 -9.65
C ASP A 30 27.07 -0.19 -10.73
N ARG A 31 27.11 -1.45 -10.33
CA ARG A 31 27.01 -2.58 -11.27
C ARG A 31 25.65 -2.60 -11.97
N PHE A 32 24.58 -2.31 -11.25
CA PHE A 32 23.24 -2.20 -11.82
C PHE A 32 23.16 -1.04 -12.84
N ARG A 33 23.65 0.15 -12.49
CA ARG A 33 23.68 1.33 -13.38
C ARG A 33 24.49 1.05 -14.64
N ARG A 34 25.66 0.43 -14.51
CA ARG A 34 26.49 0.03 -15.68
C ARG A 34 25.76 -0.94 -16.59
N ARG A 35 25.10 -1.97 -16.04
CA ARG A 35 24.30 -2.91 -16.82
C ARG A 35 23.15 -2.23 -17.56
N ARG A 36 22.44 -1.31 -16.90
CA ARG A 36 21.38 -0.52 -17.52
C ARG A 36 21.90 0.36 -18.66
N SER A 37 23.03 1.02 -18.47
CA SER A 37 23.67 1.81 -19.53
C SER A 37 24.02 0.97 -20.74
N LEU A 38 24.55 -0.23 -20.54
CA LEU A 38 24.84 -1.17 -21.64
C LEU A 38 23.55 -1.61 -22.35
N LEU A 39 22.50 -1.93 -21.61
CA LEU A 39 21.21 -2.29 -22.19
C LEU A 39 20.65 -1.16 -23.05
N GLY A 40 20.66 0.08 -22.55
CA GLY A 40 20.22 1.25 -23.30
C GLY A 40 21.05 1.55 -24.58
N GLN A 41 22.28 1.06 -24.66
CA GLN A 41 23.09 1.16 -25.89
C GLN A 41 22.70 0.09 -26.94
N LEU A 42 22.11 -1.02 -26.50
CA LEU A 42 21.68 -2.13 -27.35
C LEU A 42 20.22 -1.97 -27.84
N GLU A 43 19.39 -1.26 -27.07
CA GLU A 43 17.95 -1.08 -27.36
C GLU A 43 17.59 -0.14 -28.54
N PRO A 44 18.40 0.85 -28.98
CA PRO A 44 18.04 1.73 -30.07
C PRO A 44 17.69 1.02 -31.38
N THR A 45 18.18 -0.19 -31.57
CA THR A 45 17.93 -0.99 -32.78
C THR A 45 16.58 -1.72 -32.77
N THR A 46 15.93 -1.83 -31.60
CA THR A 46 14.63 -2.54 -31.43
C THR A 46 13.46 -1.60 -31.17
N ALA A 47 13.71 -0.39 -30.65
CA ALA A 47 12.68 0.58 -30.33
C ALA A 47 11.95 1.14 -31.57
N ASP A 48 12.62 1.26 -32.70
CA ASP A 48 12.03 1.72 -33.96
C ASP A 48 11.12 0.69 -34.63
N ALA A 49 11.25 -0.59 -34.27
CA ALA A 49 10.40 -1.67 -34.79
C ALA A 49 9.11 -1.90 -33.97
N GLY A 50 9.02 -1.33 -32.76
CA GLY A 50 7.90 -1.51 -31.85
C GLY A 50 6.91 -0.35 -31.88
N GLY A 51 5.63 -0.63 -32.10
CA GLY A 51 4.53 0.35 -32.05
C GLY A 51 4.37 1.00 -30.66
N SER A 52 3.24 1.73 -30.46
CA SER A 52 2.94 2.45 -29.20
C SER A 52 3.07 1.60 -27.92
N ALA A 53 2.71 0.31 -27.99
CA ALA A 53 2.82 -0.63 -26.87
C ALA A 53 4.27 -0.84 -26.41
N SER A 54 5.23 -0.92 -27.34
CA SER A 54 6.65 -1.09 -27.01
C SER A 54 7.22 0.15 -26.31
N ARG A 55 6.83 1.35 -26.75
CA ARG A 55 7.23 2.61 -26.11
C ARG A 55 6.66 2.74 -24.68
N SER A 56 5.39 2.36 -24.50
CA SER A 56 4.77 2.36 -23.17
C SER A 56 5.44 1.37 -22.23
N TYR A 57 5.78 0.17 -22.70
CA TYR A 57 6.52 -0.82 -21.92
C TYR A 57 7.91 -0.29 -21.50
N GLY A 58 8.66 0.31 -22.42
CA GLY A 58 9.96 0.92 -22.11
C GLY A 58 9.85 2.00 -21.04
N HIS A 59 8.85 2.85 -21.10
CA HIS A 59 8.61 3.88 -20.09
C HIS A 59 8.35 3.29 -18.70
N PHE A 60 7.45 2.31 -18.56
CA PHE A 60 7.17 1.67 -17.28
C PHE A 60 8.34 0.85 -16.76
N HIS A 61 9.08 0.20 -17.63
CA HIS A 61 10.31 -0.50 -17.29
C HIS A 61 11.35 0.47 -16.69
N ASP A 62 11.56 1.62 -17.32
CA ASP A 62 12.46 2.66 -16.80
C ASP A 62 12.02 3.23 -15.46
N LEU A 63 10.72 3.46 -15.26
CA LEU A 63 10.17 3.85 -13.97
C LEU A 63 10.48 2.81 -12.89
N ALA A 64 10.23 1.53 -13.16
CA ALA A 64 10.51 0.45 -12.22
C ALA A 64 11.99 0.35 -11.87
N LEU A 65 12.88 0.45 -12.86
CA LEU A 65 14.32 0.45 -12.64
C LEU A 65 14.79 1.67 -11.84
N ASN A 66 14.21 2.85 -12.08
CA ASN A 66 14.51 4.05 -11.29
C ASN A 66 14.09 3.89 -9.83
N MET A 67 12.95 3.25 -9.56
CA MET A 67 12.50 2.96 -8.20
C MET A 67 13.48 2.05 -7.46
N LEU A 68 14.00 1.00 -8.11
CA LEU A 68 14.97 0.07 -7.52
C LEU A 68 16.28 0.75 -7.07
N VAL A 69 16.72 1.79 -7.76
CA VAL A 69 17.96 2.52 -7.43
C VAL A 69 17.74 3.83 -6.70
N SER A 70 16.50 4.21 -6.47
CA SER A 70 16.16 5.45 -5.78
C SER A 70 16.37 5.32 -4.28
N ASP A 71 17.36 6.02 -3.75
CA ASP A 71 17.55 6.14 -2.29
C ASP A 71 16.32 6.72 -1.60
N ARG A 72 15.62 7.61 -2.27
CA ARG A 72 14.43 8.29 -1.74
C ARG A 72 13.28 7.30 -1.53
N VAL A 73 13.02 6.44 -2.52
CA VAL A 73 11.98 5.41 -2.40
C VAL A 73 12.37 4.37 -1.35
N GLN A 74 13.62 3.90 -1.35
CA GLN A 74 14.08 2.93 -0.35
C GLN A 74 13.97 3.49 1.08
N LYS A 75 14.38 4.75 1.29
CA LYS A 75 14.23 5.43 2.59
C LYS A 75 12.77 5.63 2.99
N ALA A 76 11.85 5.71 2.03
CA ALA A 76 10.43 5.81 2.34
C ALA A 76 9.90 4.58 3.08
N PHE A 77 10.44 3.39 2.82
CA PHE A 77 10.07 2.15 3.52
C PHE A 77 10.61 2.07 4.95
N ASP A 78 11.60 2.87 5.31
CA ASP A 78 12.18 2.88 6.65
C ASP A 78 11.38 3.80 7.57
N LEU A 79 10.35 3.26 8.21
CA LEU A 79 9.50 4.00 9.14
C LEU A 79 10.21 4.30 10.48
N ASP A 80 11.37 3.72 10.76
CA ASP A 80 12.12 4.03 11.99
C ASP A 80 12.67 5.47 11.96
N ASN A 81 12.75 6.09 10.79
CA ASN A 81 13.09 7.50 10.64
C ASN A 81 11.95 8.49 11.00
N GLU A 82 10.75 8.01 11.26
CA GLU A 82 9.64 8.86 11.69
C GLU A 82 9.62 9.06 13.21
N THR A 83 9.11 10.21 13.63
CA THR A 83 9.02 10.52 15.06
C THR A 83 8.06 9.60 15.78
N ALA A 84 8.27 9.41 17.09
CA ALA A 84 7.39 8.58 17.92
C ALA A 84 5.95 9.12 17.95
N GLU A 85 5.81 10.45 17.95
CA GLU A 85 4.52 11.15 17.95
C GLU A 85 3.74 10.86 16.67
N LEU A 86 4.38 10.91 15.51
CA LEU A 86 3.74 10.65 14.24
C LEU A 86 3.36 9.17 14.09
N LYS A 87 4.22 8.26 14.55
CA LYS A 87 3.88 6.82 14.61
C LYS A 87 2.69 6.56 15.52
N ALA A 88 2.65 7.22 16.69
CA ALA A 88 1.53 7.09 17.62
C ALA A 88 0.22 7.67 17.05
N LEU A 89 0.29 8.79 16.31
CA LEU A 89 -0.86 9.38 15.64
C LEU A 89 -1.50 8.39 14.67
N HIS A 90 -0.70 7.74 13.84
CA HIS A 90 -1.17 6.73 12.89
C HIS A 90 -1.61 5.42 13.56
N GLY A 91 -1.14 5.13 14.77
CA GLY A 91 -1.41 3.92 15.53
C GLY A 91 -0.42 2.78 15.26
N ASP A 92 -0.14 1.99 16.30
CA ASP A 92 0.76 0.81 16.23
C ASP A 92 -0.01 -0.43 15.71
N HIS A 93 -0.61 -0.28 14.54
CA HIS A 93 -1.30 -1.36 13.84
C HIS A 93 -1.06 -1.27 12.33
N LEU A 94 -1.23 -2.39 11.63
CA LEU A 94 -0.90 -2.51 10.22
C LEU A 94 -1.56 -1.41 9.35
N GLY A 95 -2.85 -1.13 9.57
CA GLY A 95 -3.58 -0.11 8.80
C GLY A 95 -2.97 1.27 8.92
N GLY A 96 -2.72 1.75 10.15
CA GLY A 96 -2.14 3.06 10.38
C GLY A 96 -0.71 3.17 9.86
N GLN A 97 0.10 2.15 10.09
CA GLN A 97 1.47 2.12 9.59
C GLN A 97 1.54 2.03 8.06
N SER A 98 0.58 1.36 7.43
CA SER A 98 0.45 1.35 5.96
C SER A 98 0.04 2.74 5.43
N CYS A 99 -0.81 3.48 6.12
CA CYS A 99 -1.13 4.86 5.79
C CYS A 99 0.09 5.78 5.93
N LEU A 100 0.88 5.62 6.99
CA LEU A 100 2.13 6.36 7.15
C LEU A 100 3.13 6.06 6.03
N LEU A 101 3.28 4.78 5.67
CA LEU A 101 4.11 4.37 4.55
C LEU A 101 3.59 4.95 3.23
N ALA A 102 2.27 4.96 3.00
CA ALA A 102 1.68 5.54 1.81
C ALA A 102 2.03 7.03 1.66
N ARG A 103 1.90 7.83 2.74
CA ARG A 103 2.31 9.23 2.73
C ARG A 103 3.79 9.37 2.36
N ARG A 104 4.67 8.56 2.93
CA ARG A 104 6.11 8.60 2.64
C ARG A 104 6.43 8.26 1.18
N LEU A 105 5.71 7.30 0.61
CA LEU A 105 5.87 6.93 -0.79
C LEU A 105 5.41 8.05 -1.73
N ILE A 106 4.29 8.70 -1.44
CA ILE A 106 3.82 9.89 -2.18
C ILE A 106 4.87 11.02 -2.06
N ASP A 107 5.35 11.32 -0.86
CA ASP A 107 6.43 12.29 -0.64
C ASP A 107 7.72 11.92 -1.39
N ALA A 108 8.01 10.64 -1.54
CA ALA A 108 9.13 10.15 -2.35
C ALA A 108 8.89 10.26 -3.88
N GLY A 109 7.69 10.65 -4.32
CA GLY A 109 7.34 10.84 -5.72
C GLY A 109 6.69 9.63 -6.38
N VAL A 110 6.18 8.67 -5.61
CA VAL A 110 5.39 7.56 -6.15
C VAL A 110 4.01 8.10 -6.51
N PRO A 111 3.58 8.05 -7.77
CA PRO A 111 2.37 8.77 -8.22
C PRO A 111 1.06 8.12 -7.76
N VAL A 112 1.05 6.83 -7.46
CA VAL A 112 -0.14 6.09 -7.02
C VAL A 112 0.26 5.08 -5.96
N VAL A 113 -0.39 5.13 -4.81
CA VAL A 113 -0.21 4.18 -3.72
C VAL A 113 -1.56 3.62 -3.33
N GLN A 114 -1.69 2.29 -3.33
CA GLN A 114 -2.87 1.61 -2.86
C GLN A 114 -2.62 0.99 -1.49
N VAL A 115 -3.46 1.32 -0.52
CA VAL A 115 -3.44 0.74 0.82
C VAL A 115 -4.62 -0.21 0.98
N LEU A 116 -4.34 -1.49 1.23
CA LEU A 116 -5.35 -2.43 1.66
C LEU A 116 -5.58 -2.27 3.16
N MET A 117 -6.69 -1.63 3.51
CA MET A 117 -7.04 -1.30 4.88
C MET A 117 -7.68 -2.52 5.55
N SER A 118 -6.86 -3.47 5.99
CA SER A 118 -7.31 -4.64 6.75
C SER A 118 -6.85 -4.55 8.21
N ALA A 119 -7.75 -4.87 9.12
CA ALA A 119 -7.45 -4.78 10.55
C ALA A 119 -6.49 -5.89 11.03
N SER A 120 -6.40 -7.04 10.36
CA SER A 120 -5.62 -8.15 10.92
C SER A 120 -5.05 -9.19 9.95
N ASP A 121 -5.68 -9.52 8.85
CA ASP A 121 -5.20 -10.61 8.00
C ASP A 121 -5.37 -10.32 6.52
N LEU A 122 -4.23 -10.17 5.83
CA LEU A 122 -4.19 -9.98 4.38
C LEU A 122 -4.56 -11.26 3.60
N ASN A 123 -4.62 -12.42 4.27
CA ASN A 123 -4.87 -13.70 3.62
C ASN A 123 -6.35 -14.15 3.64
N GLY A 124 -7.27 -13.29 4.09
CA GLY A 124 -8.70 -13.61 4.13
C GLY A 124 -9.07 -14.75 5.09
N GLY A 125 -8.20 -15.05 6.06
CA GLY A 125 -8.50 -16.00 7.14
C GLY A 125 -9.64 -15.52 8.02
N ALA A 126 -10.07 -16.33 8.98
CA ALA A 126 -11.17 -16.06 9.92
C ALA A 126 -10.95 -14.84 10.84
N GLY A 127 -10.03 -13.95 10.47
CA GLY A 127 -9.70 -12.72 11.17
C GLY A 127 -10.69 -11.60 10.94
N ASP A 128 -10.40 -10.45 11.53
CA ASP A 128 -11.22 -9.25 11.40
C ASP A 128 -10.96 -8.56 10.05
N ASN A 129 -11.71 -8.96 9.08
CA ASN A 129 -11.78 -8.32 7.78
C ASN A 129 -13.15 -7.64 7.58
N TRP A 130 -13.28 -6.86 6.53
CA TRP A 130 -14.50 -6.14 6.20
C TRP A 130 -15.63 -7.03 5.70
N ASP A 131 -15.35 -8.31 5.42
CA ASP A 131 -16.35 -9.29 5.01
C ASP A 131 -17.14 -9.84 6.21
N THR A 132 -18.07 -9.04 6.71
CA THR A 132 -18.76 -9.23 7.98
C THR A 132 -20.11 -9.95 7.83
N HIS A 133 -20.08 -11.20 7.36
CA HIS A 133 -21.27 -12.06 7.28
C HIS A 133 -21.83 -12.50 8.64
N GLY A 134 -21.14 -12.22 9.71
CA GLY A 134 -21.59 -12.45 11.08
C GLY A 134 -21.08 -11.39 12.04
N ASN A 135 -21.87 -11.11 13.09
CA ASN A 135 -21.54 -10.18 14.15
C ASN A 135 -21.05 -8.80 13.63
N ASN A 136 -21.68 -8.31 12.57
CA ASN A 136 -21.25 -7.13 11.81
C ASN A 136 -21.04 -5.90 12.68
N PHE A 137 -22.05 -5.55 13.50
CA PHE A 137 -22.01 -4.30 14.27
C PHE A 137 -20.92 -4.28 15.33
N ASN A 138 -20.73 -5.39 16.04
CA ASN A 138 -19.70 -5.50 17.04
C ASN A 138 -18.29 -5.45 16.42
N ARG A 139 -18.08 -6.16 15.30
CA ARG A 139 -16.82 -6.16 14.56
C ARG A 139 -16.48 -4.77 14.03
N LEU A 140 -17.46 -4.09 13.40
CA LEU A 140 -17.28 -2.73 12.91
C LEU A 140 -16.96 -1.78 14.07
N LYS A 141 -17.81 -1.73 15.10
CA LYS A 141 -17.71 -0.76 16.19
C LYS A 141 -16.42 -0.89 17.00
N ASN A 142 -16.04 -2.13 17.33
CA ASN A 142 -15.00 -2.37 18.34
C ASN A 142 -13.62 -2.67 17.75
N ARG A 143 -13.53 -2.93 16.43
CA ARG A 143 -12.25 -3.32 15.80
C ARG A 143 -11.99 -2.66 14.45
N LEU A 144 -12.87 -2.79 13.48
CA LEU A 144 -12.56 -2.38 12.11
C LEU A 144 -12.55 -0.86 11.96
N LEU A 145 -13.62 -0.20 12.40
CA LEU A 145 -13.75 1.25 12.29
C LEU A 145 -12.72 2.03 13.13
N PRO A 146 -12.43 1.67 14.40
CA PRO A 146 -11.39 2.37 15.15
C PRO A 146 -10.01 2.35 14.49
N VAL A 147 -9.61 1.21 13.95
CA VAL A 147 -8.35 1.06 13.21
C VAL A 147 -8.34 1.90 11.93
N TRP A 148 -9.45 1.83 11.18
CA TRP A 148 -9.62 2.61 9.95
C TRP A 148 -9.63 4.11 10.23
N ASP A 149 -10.41 4.54 11.21
CA ASP A 149 -10.56 5.95 11.58
C ASP A 149 -9.23 6.55 12.00
N GLN A 150 -8.50 5.88 12.89
CA GLN A 150 -7.18 6.34 13.34
C GLN A 150 -6.19 6.48 12.17
N GLY A 151 -6.06 5.46 11.34
CA GLY A 151 -5.09 5.47 10.24
C GLY A 151 -5.43 6.50 9.16
N CYS A 152 -6.72 6.61 8.81
CA CYS A 152 -7.16 7.53 7.75
C CYS A 152 -7.17 8.99 8.21
N SER A 153 -7.62 9.27 9.44
CA SER A 153 -7.59 10.63 9.99
C SER A 153 -6.14 11.12 10.16
N ALA A 154 -5.26 10.26 10.63
CA ALA A 154 -3.84 10.58 10.73
C ALA A 154 -3.21 10.87 9.36
N LEU A 155 -3.53 10.06 8.34
CA LEU A 155 -3.06 10.30 6.97
C LEU A 155 -3.48 11.67 6.45
N LEU A 156 -4.76 12.01 6.57
CA LEU A 156 -5.29 13.30 6.11
C LEU A 156 -4.65 14.46 6.87
N THR A 157 -4.52 14.35 8.19
CA THR A 157 -3.87 15.35 9.03
C THR A 157 -2.39 15.54 8.67
N ASP A 158 -1.65 14.46 8.45
CA ASP A 158 -0.23 14.53 8.08
C ASP A 158 -0.02 15.14 6.68
N LEU A 159 -0.88 14.77 5.70
CA LEU A 159 -0.88 15.37 4.37
C LEU A 159 -1.19 16.89 4.43
N GLU A 160 -2.20 17.28 5.21
CA GLU A 160 -2.58 18.70 5.39
C GLU A 160 -1.45 19.50 6.03
N GLN A 161 -0.89 19.03 7.15
CA GLN A 161 0.20 19.71 7.85
C GLN A 161 1.46 19.89 7.00
N ARG A 162 1.66 19.02 6.01
CA ARG A 162 2.77 19.10 5.06
C ARG A 162 2.46 19.91 3.80
N GLY A 163 1.23 20.39 3.66
CA GLY A 163 0.78 21.06 2.44
C GLY A 163 0.68 20.13 1.23
N MET A 164 0.61 18.83 1.46
CA MET A 164 0.51 17.81 0.39
C MET A 164 -0.93 17.48 0.01
N LEU A 165 -1.91 17.84 0.85
CA LEU A 165 -3.31 17.45 0.62
C LEU A 165 -3.89 18.11 -0.63
N ASP A 166 -3.47 19.32 -0.97
CA ASP A 166 -3.93 20.05 -2.17
C ASP A 166 -3.45 19.40 -3.49
N GLU A 167 -2.38 18.58 -3.43
CA GLU A 167 -1.80 17.90 -4.57
C GLU A 167 -2.03 16.38 -4.56
N THR A 168 -2.74 15.87 -3.54
CA THR A 168 -2.94 14.43 -3.33
C THR A 168 -4.42 14.08 -3.29
N LEU A 169 -4.91 13.35 -4.29
CA LEU A 169 -6.26 12.78 -4.26
C LEU A 169 -6.28 11.54 -3.37
N VAL A 170 -7.00 11.61 -2.26
CA VAL A 170 -7.24 10.47 -1.37
C VAL A 170 -8.61 9.88 -1.67
N VAL A 171 -8.64 8.61 -2.05
CA VAL A 171 -9.88 7.91 -2.44
C VAL A 171 -10.10 6.72 -1.52
N PHE A 172 -11.29 6.66 -0.91
CA PHE A 172 -11.74 5.50 -0.14
C PHE A 172 -12.67 4.66 -1.01
N LEU A 173 -12.28 3.43 -1.26
CA LEU A 173 -13.02 2.53 -2.15
C LEU A 173 -13.44 1.27 -1.41
N THR A 174 -14.65 0.81 -1.72
CA THR A 174 -15.16 -0.51 -1.34
C THR A 174 -15.44 -1.33 -2.60
N GLU A 175 -15.57 -2.64 -2.46
CA GLU A 175 -15.92 -3.51 -3.60
C GLU A 175 -17.39 -3.29 -4.00
N PHE A 176 -18.28 -3.66 -3.11
CA PHE A 176 -19.74 -3.58 -3.27
C PHE A 176 -20.37 -3.33 -1.92
N GLY A 177 -21.64 -2.94 -1.94
CA GLY A 177 -22.40 -2.69 -0.72
C GLY A 177 -22.78 -3.97 0.03
N ARG A 178 -23.40 -3.76 1.18
CA ARG A 178 -23.95 -4.84 2.02
C ARG A 178 -25.45 -4.75 2.07
N THR A 179 -26.11 -5.91 2.23
CA THR A 179 -27.58 -5.98 2.32
C THR A 179 -28.12 -5.05 3.40
N PRO A 180 -29.25 -4.34 3.15
CA PRO A 180 -29.96 -3.59 4.18
C PRO A 180 -30.43 -4.49 5.33
N ASN A 181 -30.89 -5.70 5.00
CA ASN A 181 -31.35 -6.69 5.97
C ASN A 181 -30.16 -7.37 6.65
N ILE A 182 -30.33 -7.62 7.94
CA ILE A 182 -29.36 -8.37 8.76
C ILE A 182 -29.76 -9.84 8.69
N ASN A 183 -28.75 -10.69 8.42
CA ASN A 183 -28.95 -12.14 8.35
C ASN A 183 -29.03 -12.77 9.75
N VAL A 184 -29.32 -14.07 9.80
CA VAL A 184 -29.48 -14.85 11.05
C VAL A 184 -28.23 -14.88 11.93
N ASN A 185 -27.05 -14.59 11.37
CA ASN A 185 -25.78 -14.51 12.09
C ASN A 185 -25.43 -13.09 12.55
N GLN A 186 -26.39 -12.17 12.54
CA GLN A 186 -26.18 -10.75 12.84
C GLN A 186 -25.14 -10.09 11.91
N GLY A 187 -25.03 -10.59 10.69
CA GLY A 187 -24.15 -10.12 9.64
C GLY A 187 -24.89 -9.44 8.50
N ARG A 188 -24.15 -8.93 7.54
CA ARG A 188 -24.66 -8.42 6.27
C ARG A 188 -24.02 -9.14 5.12
N ASP A 189 -24.82 -9.55 4.15
CA ASP A 189 -24.35 -10.26 2.96
C ASP A 189 -24.01 -9.28 1.83
N HIS A 190 -23.43 -9.80 0.76
CA HIS A 190 -23.03 -9.01 -0.40
C HIS A 190 -24.23 -8.40 -1.11
N TYR A 191 -24.13 -7.14 -1.51
CA TYR A 191 -25.14 -6.43 -2.26
C TYR A 191 -24.53 -5.64 -3.42
N PRO A 192 -24.24 -6.31 -4.55
CA PRO A 192 -23.53 -5.70 -5.66
C PRO A 192 -24.32 -4.63 -6.43
N LYS A 193 -25.61 -4.43 -6.10
CA LYS A 193 -26.45 -3.41 -6.75
C LYS A 193 -26.20 -1.99 -6.23
N ALA A 194 -25.45 -1.83 -5.15
CA ALA A 194 -25.08 -0.53 -4.60
C ALA A 194 -23.67 -0.60 -3.97
N PHE A 195 -22.93 0.49 -4.07
CA PHE A 195 -21.62 0.67 -3.43
C PHE A 195 -21.40 2.15 -3.16
N SER A 196 -20.36 2.48 -2.37
CA SER A 196 -19.95 3.85 -2.06
C SER A 196 -18.45 4.01 -2.29
N CYS A 197 -18.05 5.21 -2.68
CA CYS A 197 -16.67 5.66 -2.74
C CYS A 197 -16.59 7.10 -2.20
#